data_34aac5d608bb308e868e260a918728fd
#
_entry.id   34aac5d608bb308e868e260a918728fd
#
_cell.length_a   1.000
_cell.length_b   1.000
_cell.length_c   1.000
_cell.angle_alpha   90.00
_cell.angle_beta   90.00
_cell.angle_gamma   90.00
#
_symmetry.space_group_name_H-M   'P 1'
#
loop_
_entity.id
_entity.type
_entity.pdbx_description
1 polymer ?
#
loop_
_entity_poly.entity_id
_entity_poly.type
_entity_poly.pdbx_seq_one_letter_code
_entity_poly.pdbx_strand_id
1 'polypeptide(L)'
;MDMYFYGFYCMKDLVVRPWGTYRVLKSTPKMVVKILHVYPGKAMSVQYHKYRNEHWKILEGEVTALIDEHWWTFLPGHRVYIPKNTVHCVRASKGHITIFEVWEGEKLDENDIIRIHHDYS
;
A
#
# COMPACT_ATOMS: atom_id res chain seq x y z
N MET A 1 -0.65 16.09 21.34
CA MET A 1 -0.73 15.86 20.65
C MET A 1 -0.77 16.03 20.27
N ASP A 2 -0.86 16.46 19.84
CA ASP A 2 -1.02 16.55 19.13
C ASP A 2 -1.45 16.44 18.43
N MET A 3 -2.08 16.56 17.87
CA MET A 3 -2.44 16.52 16.94
C MET A 3 -2.64 17.30 16.44
N TYR A 4 -2.66 18.47 16.34
CA TYR A 4 -2.76 19.15 15.63
C TYR A 4 -2.22 19.47 15.41
N PHE A 5 -1.98 19.86 15.76
CA PHE A 5 -1.42 20.13 15.31
C PHE A 5 -1.21 19.42 14.98
N TYR A 6 -1.72 19.07 14.90
CA TYR A 6 -1.50 18.07 14.48
C TYR A 6 -1.63 17.72 13.01
N GLY A 7 -2.62 18.05 12.13
CA GLY A 7 -2.75 17.95 10.73
C GLY A 7 -1.55 18.49 10.01
N PHE A 8 -1.20 19.62 10.40
CA PHE A 8 0.01 20.27 9.95
C PHE A 8 1.25 19.40 10.19
N TYR A 9 1.34 18.82 11.37
CA TYR A 9 2.43 17.93 11.72
C TYR A 9 2.46 16.70 10.81
N CYS A 10 1.30 16.14 10.50
CA CYS A 10 1.20 14.95 9.68
C CYS A 10 1.60 15.19 8.23
N MET A 11 1.34 16.35 7.68
CA MET A 11 1.69 16.68 6.31
C MET A 11 3.20 16.67 6.08
N LYS A 12 3.96 16.90 7.15
CA LYS A 12 5.41 16.92 7.08
C LYS A 12 6.00 15.59 6.62
N ASP A 13 5.32 14.48 6.95
CA ASP A 13 5.80 13.14 6.65
C ASP A 13 5.09 12.50 5.48
N LEU A 14 4.30 13.27 4.76
CA LEU A 14 3.51 12.76 3.65
C LEU A 14 4.36 12.64 2.40
N VAL A 15 4.34 11.46 1.79
CA VAL A 15 5.03 11.20 0.54
C VAL A 15 4.01 11.18 -0.58
N VAL A 16 4.22 12.00 -1.61
CA VAL A 16 3.30 12.13 -2.73
C VAL A 16 3.82 11.32 -3.91
N ARG A 17 2.93 10.57 -4.54
CA ARG A 17 3.21 9.75 -5.71
C ARG A 17 2.15 10.02 -6.77
N PRO A 18 2.39 9.65 -8.03
CA PRO A 18 1.37 9.86 -9.08
C PRO A 18 0.05 9.18 -8.77
N TRP A 19 0.03 8.08 -8.04
CA TRP A 19 -1.18 7.32 -7.72
C TRP A 19 -1.86 7.77 -6.44
N GLY A 20 -1.18 8.54 -5.59
CA GLY A 20 -1.75 8.93 -4.31
C GLY A 20 -0.68 9.36 -3.33
N THR A 21 -0.84 8.98 -2.08
CA THR A 21 0.08 9.37 -1.01
C THR A 21 0.31 8.21 -0.06
N TYR A 22 1.41 8.28 0.68
CA TYR A 22 1.58 7.39 1.82
C TYR A 22 2.33 8.10 2.94
N ARG A 23 2.18 7.56 4.13
CA ARG A 23 2.90 8.04 5.30
C ARG A 23 3.40 6.84 6.07
N VAL A 24 4.67 6.90 6.49
CA VAL A 24 5.25 5.87 7.34
C VAL A 24 4.90 6.22 8.79
N LEU A 25 4.18 5.34 9.46
CA LEU A 25 3.76 5.54 10.84
C LEU A 25 4.77 4.99 11.83
N LYS A 26 5.49 3.94 11.44
CA LYS A 26 6.50 3.30 12.28
C LYS A 26 7.48 2.57 11.39
N SER A 27 8.76 2.61 11.75
CA SER A 27 9.79 1.90 11.01
C SER A 27 10.81 1.32 11.98
N THR A 28 11.00 0.02 11.93
CA THR A 28 12.03 -0.69 12.67
C THR A 28 12.76 -1.58 11.67
N PRO A 29 13.90 -2.19 12.04
CA PRO A 29 14.60 -3.08 11.10
C PRO A 29 13.77 -4.27 10.63
N LYS A 30 12.72 -4.65 11.36
CA LYS A 30 11.92 -5.84 11.01
C LYS A 30 10.46 -5.55 10.71
N MET A 31 10.03 -4.30 10.85
CA MET A 31 8.63 -3.96 10.62
C MET A 31 8.50 -2.51 10.17
N VAL A 32 7.72 -2.29 9.13
CA VAL A 32 7.36 -0.94 8.68
C VAL A 32 5.85 -0.88 8.62
N VAL A 33 5.28 0.19 9.19
CA VAL A 33 3.83 0.41 9.18
C VAL A 33 3.55 1.67 8.37
N LYS A 34 2.65 1.55 7.42
CA LYS A 34 2.27 2.66 6.54
C LYS A 34 0.77 2.81 6.45
N ILE A 35 0.36 4.00 6.07
CA ILE A 35 -1.00 4.24 5.61
C ILE A 35 -0.91 4.78 4.19
N LEU A 36 -1.68 4.19 3.28
CA LEU A 36 -1.69 4.54 1.86
C LEU A 36 -3.05 5.08 1.47
N HIS A 37 -3.03 6.11 0.63
CA HIS A 37 -4.23 6.64 0.01
C HIS A 37 -4.03 6.59 -1.49
N VAL A 38 -4.95 5.97 -2.20
CA VAL A 38 -4.90 5.91 -3.66
C VAL A 38 -6.05 6.77 -4.20
N TYR A 39 -5.71 7.67 -5.11
CA TYR A 39 -6.70 8.59 -5.69
C TYR A 39 -7.67 7.85 -6.59
N PRO A 40 -8.92 8.32 -6.67
CA PRO A 40 -9.91 7.70 -7.57
C PRO A 40 -9.37 7.53 -8.98
N GLY A 41 -9.57 6.35 -9.55
CA GLY A 41 -9.14 6.03 -10.91
C GLY A 41 -7.67 5.75 -11.07
N LYS A 42 -6.89 5.79 -10.00
CA LYS A 42 -5.45 5.55 -10.07
C LYS A 42 -5.11 4.15 -9.59
N ALA A 43 -3.92 3.72 -9.96
CA ALA A 43 -3.40 2.41 -9.59
C ALA A 43 -1.92 2.49 -9.28
N MET A 44 -1.47 1.65 -8.37
CA MET A 44 -0.06 1.44 -8.13
C MET A 44 0.48 0.52 -9.21
N SER A 45 1.79 0.49 -9.40
CA SER A 45 2.39 -0.37 -10.42
C SER A 45 2.20 -1.85 -10.08
N VAL A 46 2.22 -2.68 -11.09
CA VAL A 46 2.27 -4.14 -10.91
C VAL A 46 3.68 -4.47 -10.49
N GLN A 47 3.83 -5.15 -9.36
CA GLN A 47 5.12 -5.28 -8.72
C GLN A 47 5.20 -6.48 -7.80
N TYR A 48 6.42 -6.85 -7.39
CA TYR A 48 6.63 -7.78 -6.29
C TYR A 48 7.85 -7.36 -5.49
N HIS A 49 8.00 -7.94 -4.30
CA HIS A 49 9.09 -7.63 -3.38
C HIS A 49 9.80 -8.93 -3.01
N LYS A 50 11.13 -8.88 -2.94
CA LYS A 50 11.94 -10.07 -2.70
C LYS A 50 12.11 -10.40 -1.22
N TYR A 51 12.08 -9.39 -0.38
CA TYR A 51 12.52 -9.55 1.01
C TYR A 51 11.46 -9.23 2.04
N ARG A 52 10.25 -8.86 1.61
CA ARG A 52 9.19 -8.51 2.57
C ARG A 52 7.88 -9.17 2.23
N ASN A 53 7.13 -9.49 3.28
CA ASN A 53 5.72 -9.83 3.18
C ASN A 53 4.93 -8.57 3.53
N GLU A 54 3.71 -8.47 3.04
CA GLU A 54 2.85 -7.34 3.34
C GLU A 54 1.52 -7.83 3.92
N HIS A 55 1.05 -7.09 4.90
CA HIS A 55 -0.28 -7.29 5.48
C HIS A 55 -1.05 -6.02 5.25
N TRP A 56 -2.23 -6.13 4.67
CA TRP A 56 -3.08 -4.98 4.42
C TRP A 56 -4.35 -5.10 5.25
N LYS A 57 -4.84 -3.96 5.72
CA LYS A 57 -6.20 -3.85 6.23
C LYS A 57 -6.86 -2.71 5.46
N ILE A 58 -8.00 -3.00 4.84
CA ILE A 58 -8.72 -1.98 4.10
C ILE A 58 -9.46 -1.12 5.11
N LEU A 59 -9.16 0.17 5.11
CA LEU A 59 -9.79 1.11 6.03
C LEU A 59 -10.95 1.83 5.38
N GLU A 60 -10.83 2.13 4.08
CA GLU A 60 -11.81 2.97 3.41
C GLU A 60 -11.85 2.63 1.93
N GLY A 61 -13.05 2.63 1.35
CA GLY A 61 -13.24 2.45 -0.07
C GLY A 61 -13.23 1.00 -0.52
N GLU A 62 -13.52 0.80 -1.81
CA GLU A 62 -13.53 -0.53 -2.41
C GLU A 62 -12.23 -0.71 -3.19
N VAL A 63 -11.43 -1.67 -2.77
CA VAL A 63 -10.11 -1.93 -3.35
C VAL A 63 -10.21 -3.02 -4.39
N THR A 64 -9.70 -2.76 -5.59
CA THR A 64 -9.51 -3.77 -6.62
C THR A 64 -8.04 -4.13 -6.61
N ALA A 65 -7.72 -5.38 -6.43
CA ALA A 65 -6.33 -5.80 -6.31
C ALA A 65 -6.04 -7.02 -7.18
N LEU A 66 -4.90 -6.95 -7.87
CA LEU A 66 -4.33 -8.09 -8.56
C LEU A 66 -3.42 -8.80 -7.58
N ILE A 67 -3.61 -10.11 -7.39
CA ILE A 67 -2.75 -10.91 -6.54
C ILE A 67 -2.52 -12.23 -7.26
N ASP A 68 -1.28 -12.48 -7.66
CA ASP A 68 -0.88 -13.74 -8.30
C ASP A 68 -1.83 -14.12 -9.44
N GLU A 69 -1.99 -13.23 -10.42
CA GLU A 69 -2.79 -13.42 -11.63
C GLU A 69 -4.31 -13.39 -11.46
N HIS A 70 -4.80 -13.19 -10.25
CA HIS A 70 -6.24 -13.09 -10.00
C HIS A 70 -6.61 -11.70 -9.50
N TRP A 71 -7.77 -11.20 -9.94
CA TRP A 71 -8.32 -9.93 -9.49
C TRP A 71 -9.32 -10.17 -8.36
N TRP A 72 -9.19 -9.39 -7.32
CA TRP A 72 -10.03 -9.49 -6.12
C TRP A 72 -10.63 -8.13 -5.83
N THR A 73 -11.77 -8.15 -5.13
CA THR A 73 -12.37 -6.94 -4.58
C THR A 73 -12.37 -7.07 -3.07
N PHE A 74 -11.82 -6.07 -2.40
CA PHE A 74 -11.79 -6.03 -0.94
C PHE A 74 -12.52 -4.80 -0.43
N LEU A 75 -13.25 -4.97 0.66
CA LEU A 75 -14.06 -3.93 1.30
C LEU A 75 -13.47 -3.56 2.65
N PRO A 76 -13.89 -2.41 3.23
CA PRO A 76 -13.40 -1.99 4.53
C PRO A 76 -13.53 -3.10 5.57
N GLY A 77 -12.47 -3.30 6.35
CA GLY A 77 -12.40 -4.35 7.34
C GLY A 77 -11.73 -5.63 6.85
N HIS A 78 -11.67 -5.85 5.54
CA HIS A 78 -10.98 -7.03 5.00
C HIS A 78 -9.48 -6.93 5.26
N ARG A 79 -8.86 -8.08 5.47
CA ARG A 79 -7.41 -8.21 5.65
C ARG A 79 -6.85 -9.04 4.52
N VAL A 80 -5.67 -8.66 4.05
CA VAL A 80 -5.03 -9.28 2.90
C VAL A 80 -3.58 -9.56 3.26
N TYR A 81 -3.10 -10.74 2.90
CA TYR A 81 -1.70 -11.10 3.10
C TYR A 81 -1.05 -11.30 1.74
N ILE A 82 0.05 -10.60 1.50
CA ILE A 82 0.83 -10.69 0.27
C ILE A 82 2.21 -11.24 0.62
N PRO A 83 2.47 -12.52 0.34
CA PRO A 83 3.81 -13.07 0.58
C PRO A 83 4.85 -12.42 -0.31
N LYS A 84 6.09 -12.42 0.12
CA LYS A 84 7.19 -11.98 -0.75
C LYS A 84 7.17 -12.79 -2.05
N ASN A 85 7.67 -12.18 -3.11
CA ASN A 85 7.72 -12.76 -4.46
C ASN A 85 6.34 -12.97 -5.11
N THR A 86 5.29 -12.39 -4.55
CA THR A 86 3.96 -12.47 -5.13
C THR A 86 3.67 -11.19 -5.90
N VAL A 87 3.36 -11.33 -7.18
CA VAL A 87 3.02 -10.21 -8.05
C VAL A 87 1.68 -9.63 -7.62
N HIS A 88 1.62 -8.33 -7.44
CA HIS A 88 0.40 -7.66 -7.00
C HIS A 88 0.33 -6.22 -7.46
N CYS A 89 -0.88 -5.67 -7.46
CA CYS A 89 -1.08 -4.23 -7.58
C CYS A 89 -2.42 -3.87 -6.94
N VAL A 90 -2.59 -2.59 -6.70
CA VAL A 90 -3.82 -2.04 -6.09
C VAL A 90 -4.36 -0.96 -7.01
N ARG A 91 -5.67 -0.93 -7.16
CA ARG A 91 -6.37 0.01 -8.02
C ARG A 91 -7.59 0.56 -7.27
N ALA A 92 -7.77 1.88 -7.35
CA ALA A 92 -8.93 2.57 -6.78
C ALA A 92 -9.95 2.81 -7.90
N SER A 93 -10.62 1.74 -8.34
CA SER A 93 -11.49 1.78 -9.51
C SER A 93 -12.76 2.60 -9.31
N LYS A 94 -13.27 2.66 -8.07
CA LYS A 94 -14.57 3.27 -7.79
C LYS A 94 -14.51 4.51 -6.93
N GLY A 95 -13.36 4.89 -6.46
CA GLY A 95 -13.23 6.04 -5.61
C GLY A 95 -11.97 5.94 -4.79
N HIS A 96 -11.81 6.87 -3.91
CA HIS A 96 -10.66 6.94 -3.03
C HIS A 96 -10.60 5.73 -2.10
N ILE A 97 -9.41 5.17 -1.90
CA ILE A 97 -9.22 4.06 -0.98
C ILE A 97 -8.10 4.38 0.01
N THR A 98 -8.21 3.79 1.19
CA THR A 98 -7.22 3.94 2.25
C THR A 98 -6.86 2.54 2.75
N ILE A 99 -5.57 2.24 2.77
CA ILE A 99 -5.06 0.94 3.19
C ILE A 99 -4.03 1.12 4.30
N PHE A 100 -4.21 0.36 5.38
CA PHE A 100 -3.22 0.24 6.43
C PHE A 100 -2.33 -0.93 6.06
N GLU A 101 -1.01 -0.67 5.92
CA GLU A 101 -0.08 -1.66 5.39
C GLU A 101 1.05 -1.90 6.38
N VAL A 102 1.37 -3.17 6.62
CA VAL A 102 2.49 -3.55 7.46
C VAL A 102 3.44 -4.42 6.63
N TRP A 103 4.69 -4.04 6.60
CA TRP A 103 5.76 -4.84 6.02
C TRP A 103 6.44 -5.62 7.12
N GLU A 104 6.74 -6.87 6.87
CA GLU A 104 7.58 -7.66 7.77
C GLU A 104 8.62 -8.41 6.94
N GLY A 105 9.78 -8.64 7.53
CA GLY A 105 10.84 -9.36 6.86
C GLY A 105 12.19 -9.05 7.48
N GLU A 106 13.22 -9.70 6.95
CA GLU A 106 14.57 -9.51 7.47
C GLU A 106 15.28 -8.30 6.88
N LYS A 107 14.82 -7.82 5.73
CA LYS A 107 15.45 -6.71 5.04
C LYS A 107 14.36 -5.83 4.46
N LEU A 108 14.07 -4.73 5.13
CA LEU A 108 13.00 -3.83 4.74
C LEU A 108 13.59 -2.57 4.11
N ASP A 109 13.37 -2.41 2.81
CA ASP A 109 13.93 -1.34 2.02
C ASP A 109 12.87 -0.86 1.03
N GLU A 110 12.71 0.46 0.91
CA GLU A 110 11.79 1.03 -0.08
C GLU A 110 12.19 0.66 -1.51
N ASN A 111 13.47 0.39 -1.73
CA ASN A 111 13.97 0.02 -3.05
C ASN A 111 13.77 -1.45 -3.38
N ASP A 112 13.23 -2.24 -2.46
CA ASP A 112 12.88 -3.64 -2.70
C ASP A 112 11.56 -3.69 -3.47
N ILE A 113 11.62 -3.33 -4.73
CA ILE A 113 10.46 -3.32 -5.61
C ILE A 113 10.90 -3.68 -7.01
N ILE A 114 10.26 -4.69 -7.58
CA ILE A 114 10.49 -5.08 -8.96
C ILE A 114 9.18 -4.86 -9.70
N ARG A 115 9.21 -3.90 -10.63
CA ARG A 115 8.04 -3.52 -11.41
C ARG A 115 7.95 -4.38 -12.65
N ILE A 116 6.75 -4.82 -12.95
CA ILE A 116 6.48 -5.66 -14.10
C ILE A 116 5.70 -4.84 -15.11
N HIS A 117 6.24 -4.74 -16.33
CA HIS A 117 5.54 -4.11 -17.43
C HIS A 117 4.55 -5.11 -17.98
N HIS A 118 3.31 -4.98 -17.57
CA HIS A 118 2.27 -5.91 -17.92
C HIS A 118 1.02 -5.13 -18.26
N ASP A 119 0.32 -5.62 -19.26
CA ASP A 119 -0.92 -4.98 -19.67
C ASP A 119 -2.09 -5.62 -18.92
N TYR A 120 -2.17 -5.32 -17.63
CA TYR A 120 -3.27 -5.79 -16.79
C TYR A 120 -4.39 -4.76 -16.68
N SER A 121 -4.36 -3.77 -17.49
CA SER A 121 -5.37 -2.69 -17.38
C SER A 121 -6.77 -3.11 -17.85
#